data_d3b5b4999d6f0d5911266946dd220fc1
#
_entry.id   d3b5b4999d6f0d5911266946dd220fc1
#
_cell.length_a   1.000
_cell.length_b   1.000
_cell.length_c   1.000
_cell.angle_alpha   90.00
_cell.angle_beta   90.00
_cell.angle_gamma   90.00
#
_symmetry.space_group_name_H-M   'P 1'
#
loop_
_entity.id
_entity.type
_entity.pdbx_description
1 polymer ?
#
loop_
_entity_poly.entity_id
_entity_poly.type
_entity_poly.pdbx_seq_one_letter_code
_entity_poly.pdbx_strand_id
1 'polypeptide(L)'
;MDLEVDIVKNKKIDVQKAIKMTYKENKRSSLVIYLILRFLVIICMILQILRGDLNNALLCLLSLILLFAPLFIQNKLEITLPNDLEIAIYLFIFSAEILGEIDNFFGIIPYWDIILHTINGFLATAVGFSLVDLLNKNSKNINLSPFYLCLVAFCFSMTIGVLWEFFEYSCDKFLNVDMQKDTVIQKISSVALNPDGENKAVVVDDIGKTIIYDTNGDVLQVIDNGYLDIGLNDTIEDLFVNFIGAIVFSCFAFLDLKHNRSNSFINRFVPTKANNKLIKSI
;
A
#
# COMPACT_ATOMS: atom_id res chain seq x y z
N MET A 1 -1.23 -17.85 53.23
CA MET A 1 -1.13 -18.49 51.92
C MET A 1 -2.39 -18.28 51.06
N ASP A 2 -3.58 -18.35 51.65
CA ASP A 2 -4.83 -18.15 50.89
C ASP A 2 -5.12 -16.70 50.47
N LEU A 3 -4.74 -15.71 51.27
CA LEU A 3 -4.92 -14.28 50.95
C LEU A 3 -4.04 -13.77 49.78
N GLU A 4 -2.83 -14.29 49.63
CA GLU A 4 -1.96 -13.94 48.49
C GLU A 4 -2.46 -14.55 47.17
N VAL A 5 -3.00 -15.75 47.23
CA VAL A 5 -3.58 -16.43 46.05
C VAL A 5 -4.81 -15.71 45.55
N ASP A 6 -5.66 -15.19 46.45
CA ASP A 6 -6.86 -14.42 46.09
C ASP A 6 -6.54 -13.03 45.53
N ILE A 7 -5.52 -12.36 46.05
CA ILE A 7 -5.06 -11.07 45.51
C ILE A 7 -4.47 -11.23 44.09
N VAL A 8 -3.68 -12.27 43.85
CA VAL A 8 -3.11 -12.57 42.52
C VAL A 8 -4.22 -12.97 41.53
N LYS A 9 -5.22 -13.72 41.97
CA LYS A 9 -6.37 -14.12 41.15
C LYS A 9 -7.26 -12.94 40.78
N ASN A 10 -7.56 -12.04 41.72
CA ASN A 10 -8.33 -10.82 41.48
C ASN A 10 -7.58 -9.84 40.55
N LYS A 11 -6.27 -9.68 40.73
CA LYS A 11 -5.43 -8.85 39.82
C LYS A 11 -5.38 -9.41 38.40
N LYS A 12 -5.35 -10.73 38.23
CA LYS A 12 -5.39 -11.41 36.92
C LYS A 12 -6.73 -11.25 36.22
N ILE A 13 -7.84 -11.27 36.99
CA ILE A 13 -9.22 -11.08 36.49
C ILE A 13 -9.41 -9.62 36.05
N ASP A 14 -8.87 -8.65 36.81
CA ASP A 14 -8.95 -7.22 36.45
C ASP A 14 -8.13 -6.88 35.23
N VAL A 15 -6.93 -7.45 35.09
CA VAL A 15 -6.08 -7.28 33.89
C VAL A 15 -6.75 -7.89 32.65
N GLN A 16 -7.38 -9.08 32.77
CA GLN A 16 -8.09 -9.69 31.66
C GLN A 16 -9.34 -8.88 31.27
N LYS A 17 -10.03 -8.28 32.23
CA LYS A 17 -11.20 -7.43 31.98
C LYS A 17 -10.79 -6.11 31.32
N ALA A 18 -9.69 -5.50 31.78
CA ALA A 18 -9.10 -4.32 31.18
C ALA A 18 -8.65 -4.59 29.71
N ILE A 19 -7.96 -5.71 29.47
CA ILE A 19 -7.54 -6.12 28.11
C ILE A 19 -8.78 -6.35 27.21
N LYS A 20 -9.84 -6.97 27.74
CA LYS A 20 -11.08 -7.21 26.99
C LYS A 20 -11.83 -5.91 26.69
N MET A 21 -11.82 -4.94 27.59
CA MET A 21 -12.42 -3.62 27.38
C MET A 21 -11.61 -2.82 26.34
N THR A 22 -10.29 -2.75 26.48
CA THR A 22 -9.40 -2.06 25.53
C THR A 22 -9.49 -2.67 24.14
N TYR A 23 -9.54 -3.99 24.03
CA TYR A 23 -9.74 -4.69 22.76
C TYR A 23 -11.10 -4.38 22.12
N LYS A 24 -12.17 -4.32 22.93
CA LYS A 24 -13.53 -4.01 22.45
C LYS A 24 -13.67 -2.53 22.04
N GLU A 25 -13.00 -1.60 22.72
CA GLU A 25 -12.98 -0.18 22.37
C GLU A 25 -12.13 0.08 21.12
N ASN A 26 -10.97 -0.55 21.00
CA ASN A 26 -10.11 -0.41 19.83
C ASN A 26 -10.76 -0.95 18.55
N LYS A 27 -11.43 -2.12 18.61
CA LYS A 27 -12.19 -2.64 17.46
C LYS A 27 -13.40 -1.78 17.09
N ARG A 28 -13.90 -0.97 17.99
CA ARG A 28 -14.99 -0.03 17.72
C ARG A 28 -14.56 1.10 16.79
N SER A 29 -13.32 1.58 16.91
CA SER A 29 -12.81 2.69 16.09
C SER A 29 -12.62 2.27 14.64
N SER A 30 -11.98 1.12 14.36
CA SER A 30 -11.82 0.65 12.99
C SER A 30 -13.15 0.33 12.33
N LEU A 31 -14.10 -0.26 13.06
CA LEU A 31 -15.44 -0.51 12.54
C LEU A 31 -16.19 0.77 12.18
N VAL A 32 -16.11 1.82 13.02
CA VAL A 32 -16.74 3.11 12.73
C VAL A 32 -16.13 3.75 11.48
N ILE A 33 -14.80 3.78 11.38
CA ILE A 33 -14.10 4.31 10.20
C ILE A 33 -14.48 3.51 8.94
N TYR A 34 -14.44 2.18 9.01
CA TYR A 34 -14.88 1.31 7.92
C TYR A 34 -16.30 1.63 7.44
N LEU A 35 -17.26 1.78 8.36
CA LEU A 35 -18.65 2.08 8.02
C LEU A 35 -18.80 3.48 7.40
N ILE A 36 -18.08 4.48 7.92
CA ILE A 36 -18.09 5.83 7.37
C ILE A 36 -17.53 5.84 5.95
N LEU A 37 -16.35 5.26 5.75
CA LEU A 37 -15.71 5.22 4.43
C LEU A 37 -16.58 4.46 3.41
N ARG A 38 -17.11 3.31 3.82
CA ARG A 38 -18.02 2.53 2.98
C ARG A 38 -19.27 3.31 2.58
N PHE A 39 -19.85 4.06 3.52
CA PHE A 39 -21.00 4.92 3.24
C PHE A 39 -20.65 6.04 2.25
N LEU A 40 -19.49 6.69 2.41
CA LEU A 40 -19.01 7.71 1.47
C LEU A 40 -18.79 7.15 0.07
N VAL A 41 -18.17 5.97 -0.05
CA VAL A 41 -17.97 5.30 -1.36
C VAL A 41 -19.30 4.95 -2.02
N ILE A 42 -20.30 4.49 -1.26
CA ILE A 42 -21.64 4.20 -1.79
C ILE A 42 -22.30 5.48 -2.32
N ILE A 43 -22.20 6.59 -1.59
CA ILE A 43 -22.72 7.89 -2.07
C ILE A 43 -22.00 8.31 -3.34
N CYS A 44 -20.66 8.23 -3.37
CA CYS A 44 -19.87 8.54 -4.53
C CYS A 44 -20.31 7.69 -5.74
N MET A 45 -20.45 6.39 -5.57
CA MET A 45 -20.92 5.47 -6.61
C MET A 45 -22.28 5.87 -7.19
N ILE A 46 -23.25 6.19 -6.31
CA ILE A 46 -24.58 6.66 -6.75
C ILE A 46 -24.47 7.95 -7.57
N LEU A 47 -23.63 8.90 -7.12
CA LEU A 47 -23.42 10.17 -7.84
C LEU A 47 -22.77 9.94 -9.20
N GLN A 48 -21.81 9.03 -9.34
CA GLN A 48 -21.18 8.71 -10.62
C GLN A 48 -22.17 8.03 -11.58
N ILE A 49 -23.02 7.13 -11.09
CA ILE A 49 -24.11 6.52 -11.89
C ILE A 49 -25.08 7.59 -12.39
N LEU A 50 -25.50 8.52 -11.53
CA LEU A 50 -26.40 9.62 -11.90
C LEU A 50 -25.79 10.58 -12.92
N ARG A 51 -24.47 10.75 -12.91
CA ARG A 51 -23.71 11.52 -13.91
C ARG A 51 -23.48 10.78 -15.22
N GLY A 52 -23.77 9.48 -15.27
CA GLY A 52 -23.51 8.61 -16.43
C GLY A 52 -22.05 8.15 -16.55
N ASP A 53 -21.24 8.39 -15.53
CA ASP A 53 -19.83 7.99 -15.48
C ASP A 53 -19.70 6.57 -14.93
N LEU A 54 -19.81 5.58 -15.85
CA LEU A 54 -19.74 4.17 -15.48
C LEU A 54 -18.33 3.74 -15.08
N ASN A 55 -17.28 4.36 -15.61
CA ASN A 55 -15.89 4.01 -15.25
C ASN A 55 -15.65 4.33 -13.78
N ASN A 56 -15.94 5.55 -13.34
CA ASN A 56 -15.82 5.93 -11.95
C ASN A 56 -16.77 5.18 -11.02
N ALA A 57 -17.96 4.79 -11.51
CA ALA A 57 -18.86 3.90 -10.75
C ALA A 57 -18.26 2.49 -10.54
N LEU A 58 -17.53 1.94 -11.53
CA LEU A 58 -16.81 0.67 -11.41
C LEU A 58 -15.62 0.79 -10.45
N LEU A 59 -14.89 1.89 -10.45
CA LEU A 59 -13.85 2.16 -9.45
C LEU A 59 -14.41 2.21 -8.02
N CYS A 60 -15.57 2.85 -7.80
CA CYS A 60 -16.26 2.79 -6.51
C CYS A 60 -16.62 1.35 -6.10
N LEU A 61 -17.09 0.52 -7.05
CA LEU A 61 -17.37 -0.88 -6.77
C LEU A 61 -16.11 -1.65 -6.40
N LEU A 62 -15.00 -1.43 -7.10
CA LEU A 62 -13.69 -2.00 -6.75
C LEU A 62 -13.27 -1.59 -5.35
N SER A 63 -13.38 -0.30 -5.02
CA SER A 63 -13.08 0.22 -3.66
C SER A 63 -13.91 -0.47 -2.59
N LEU A 64 -15.21 -0.69 -2.82
CA LEU A 64 -16.08 -1.43 -1.90
C LEU A 64 -15.62 -2.87 -1.69
N ILE A 65 -15.08 -3.52 -2.73
CA ILE A 65 -14.51 -4.87 -2.66
C ILE A 65 -13.20 -4.84 -1.88
N LEU A 66 -12.30 -3.90 -2.19
CA LEU A 66 -11.00 -3.76 -1.50
C LEU A 66 -11.16 -3.46 -0.01
N LEU A 67 -12.18 -2.71 0.39
CA LEU A 67 -12.48 -2.47 1.81
C LEU A 67 -12.82 -3.76 2.59
N PHE A 68 -13.12 -4.89 1.94
CA PHE A 68 -13.22 -6.19 2.58
C PHE A 68 -11.88 -6.90 2.77
N ALA A 69 -10.80 -6.44 2.12
CA ALA A 69 -9.51 -7.12 2.15
C ALA A 69 -8.98 -7.36 3.58
N PRO A 70 -9.01 -6.40 4.53
CA PRO A 70 -8.57 -6.66 5.90
C PRO A 70 -9.35 -7.78 6.60
N LEU A 71 -10.67 -7.83 6.41
CA LEU A 71 -11.52 -8.90 6.97
C LEU A 71 -11.22 -10.26 6.33
N PHE A 72 -11.04 -10.28 5.00
CA PHE A 72 -10.70 -11.51 4.28
C PHE A 72 -9.33 -12.05 4.72
N ILE A 73 -8.33 -11.18 4.84
CA ILE A 73 -6.98 -11.53 5.29
C ILE A 73 -7.02 -12.09 6.72
N GLN A 74 -7.71 -11.41 7.64
CA GLN A 74 -7.85 -11.85 9.02
C GLN A 74 -8.45 -13.27 9.11
N ASN A 75 -9.52 -13.52 8.37
CA ASN A 75 -10.19 -14.82 8.38
C ASN A 75 -9.34 -15.92 7.70
N LYS A 76 -8.72 -15.63 6.55
CA LYS A 76 -7.95 -16.61 5.78
C LYS A 76 -6.66 -17.03 6.47
N LEU A 77 -6.00 -16.08 7.12
CA LEU A 77 -4.70 -16.32 7.79
C LEU A 77 -4.85 -16.59 9.29
N GLU A 78 -6.08 -16.60 9.83
CA GLU A 78 -6.36 -16.78 11.26
C GLU A 78 -5.56 -15.80 12.15
N ILE A 79 -5.48 -14.54 11.72
CA ILE A 79 -4.78 -13.45 12.41
C ILE A 79 -5.77 -12.38 12.88
N THR A 80 -5.32 -11.54 13.81
CA THR A 80 -6.01 -10.32 14.21
C THR A 80 -5.13 -9.13 13.84
N LEU A 81 -5.62 -8.26 12.96
CA LEU A 81 -4.96 -7.00 12.64
C LEU A 81 -5.05 -6.04 13.82
N PRO A 82 -3.97 -5.33 14.18
CA PRO A 82 -4.03 -4.19 15.06
C PRO A 82 -4.98 -3.12 14.50
N ASN A 83 -5.65 -2.41 15.38
CA ASN A 83 -6.62 -1.39 14.99
C ASN A 83 -6.01 -0.28 14.11
N ASP A 84 -4.79 0.15 14.43
CA ASP A 84 -4.09 1.22 13.71
C ASP A 84 -3.72 0.78 12.29
N LEU A 85 -3.27 -0.47 12.11
CA LEU A 85 -2.99 -1.03 10.78
C LEU A 85 -4.29 -1.17 9.96
N GLU A 86 -5.36 -1.67 10.57
CA GLU A 86 -6.65 -1.84 9.91
C GLU A 86 -7.20 -0.48 9.43
N ILE A 87 -7.14 0.56 10.28
CA ILE A 87 -7.53 1.92 9.92
C ILE A 87 -6.65 2.47 8.80
N ALA A 88 -5.33 2.29 8.90
CA ALA A 88 -4.39 2.76 7.89
C ALA A 88 -4.67 2.13 6.51
N ILE A 89 -4.99 0.84 6.46
CA ILE A 89 -5.36 0.15 5.21
C ILE A 89 -6.67 0.72 4.64
N TYR A 90 -7.70 0.95 5.48
CA TYR A 90 -8.96 1.53 4.99
C TYR A 90 -8.78 2.95 4.46
N LEU A 91 -8.03 3.78 5.18
CA LEU A 91 -7.73 5.14 4.72
C LEU A 91 -6.88 5.14 3.46
N PHE A 92 -5.91 4.24 3.35
CA PHE A 92 -5.08 4.08 2.15
C PHE A 92 -5.93 3.74 0.92
N ILE A 93 -6.80 2.72 1.00
CA ILE A 93 -7.69 2.34 -0.10
C ILE A 93 -8.59 3.51 -0.50
N PHE A 94 -9.19 4.21 0.46
CA PHE A 94 -10.04 5.37 0.17
C PHE A 94 -9.26 6.51 -0.47
N SER A 95 -8.04 6.77 0.00
CA SER A 95 -7.18 7.83 -0.52
C SER A 95 -6.70 7.54 -1.95
N ALA A 96 -6.37 6.29 -2.26
CA ALA A 96 -5.95 5.90 -3.60
C ALA A 96 -7.12 5.97 -4.60
N GLU A 97 -8.19 5.24 -4.32
CA GLU A 97 -9.26 5.02 -5.30
C GLU A 97 -10.24 6.21 -5.39
N ILE A 98 -10.66 6.77 -4.25
CA ILE A 98 -11.69 7.81 -4.24
C ILE A 98 -11.08 9.20 -4.39
N LEU A 99 -10.13 9.56 -3.51
CA LEU A 99 -9.50 10.86 -3.58
C LEU A 99 -8.52 10.95 -4.77
N GLY A 100 -7.72 9.91 -4.99
CA GLY A 100 -6.73 9.84 -6.05
C GLY A 100 -7.36 9.88 -7.43
N GLU A 101 -8.12 8.84 -7.78
CA GLU A 101 -8.66 8.65 -9.12
C GLU A 101 -9.93 9.48 -9.38
N ILE A 102 -10.95 9.38 -8.50
CA ILE A 102 -12.25 10.01 -8.77
C ILE A 102 -12.24 11.52 -8.52
N ASP A 103 -11.62 11.96 -7.42
CA ASP A 103 -11.49 13.39 -7.08
C ASP A 103 -10.23 14.03 -7.71
N ASN A 104 -9.48 13.26 -8.52
CA ASN A 104 -8.30 13.71 -9.28
C ASN A 104 -7.18 14.30 -8.41
N PHE A 105 -6.95 13.77 -7.20
CA PHE A 105 -5.86 14.25 -6.35
C PHE A 105 -4.49 13.97 -6.96
N PHE A 106 -4.34 12.92 -7.77
CA PHE A 106 -3.12 12.67 -8.54
C PHE A 106 -2.79 13.87 -9.48
N GLY A 107 -3.80 14.49 -10.08
CA GLY A 107 -3.60 15.66 -10.95
C GLY A 107 -3.54 17.01 -10.22
N ILE A 108 -4.14 17.14 -9.03
CA ILE A 108 -4.32 18.40 -8.33
C ILE A 108 -3.31 18.60 -7.19
N ILE A 109 -3.00 17.53 -6.45
CA ILE A 109 -2.14 17.60 -5.27
C ILE A 109 -0.75 17.11 -5.64
N PRO A 110 0.27 17.98 -5.69
CA PRO A 110 1.64 17.56 -5.93
C PRO A 110 2.06 16.49 -4.91
N TYR A 111 2.80 15.49 -5.38
CA TYR A 111 3.34 14.39 -4.55
C TYR A 111 2.29 13.46 -3.93
N TRP A 112 1.01 13.49 -4.38
CA TRP A 112 -0.03 12.60 -3.85
C TRP A 112 0.35 11.14 -4.05
N ASP A 113 0.81 10.82 -5.22
CA ASP A 113 1.28 9.49 -5.62
C ASP A 113 2.48 9.03 -4.81
N ILE A 114 3.51 9.85 -4.74
CA ILE A 114 4.69 9.63 -3.88
C ILE A 114 4.32 9.30 -2.44
N ILE A 115 3.34 10.01 -1.86
CA ILE A 115 2.86 9.76 -0.50
C ILE A 115 2.22 8.37 -0.41
N LEU A 116 1.37 8.02 -1.38
CA LEU A 116 0.67 6.73 -1.38
C LEU A 116 1.64 5.57 -1.55
N HIS A 117 2.57 5.64 -2.50
CA HIS A 117 3.58 4.59 -2.71
C HIS A 117 4.53 4.46 -1.51
N THR A 118 4.90 5.57 -0.85
CA THR A 118 5.68 5.52 0.40
C THR A 118 4.92 4.83 1.53
N ILE A 119 3.63 5.14 1.70
CA ILE A 119 2.75 4.50 2.69
C ILE A 119 2.55 3.02 2.35
N ASN A 120 2.36 2.68 1.07
CA ASN A 120 2.28 1.30 0.60
C ASN A 120 3.52 0.51 1.00
N GLY A 121 4.71 1.04 0.73
CA GLY A 121 5.99 0.42 1.11
C GLY A 121 6.07 0.12 2.60
N PHE A 122 5.65 1.08 3.44
CA PHE A 122 5.60 0.92 4.89
C PHE A 122 4.58 -0.15 5.32
N LEU A 123 3.34 -0.09 4.83
CA LEU A 123 2.25 -1.00 5.20
C LEU A 123 2.50 -2.43 4.70
N ALA A 124 2.96 -2.58 3.45
CA ALA A 124 3.29 -3.88 2.89
C ALA A 124 4.45 -4.54 3.66
N THR A 125 5.46 -3.75 4.09
CA THR A 125 6.53 -4.27 4.94
C THR A 125 6.00 -4.71 6.31
N ALA A 126 5.05 -3.97 6.92
CA ALA A 126 4.41 -4.37 8.17
C ALA A 126 3.68 -5.71 8.04
N VAL A 127 2.97 -5.91 6.94
CA VAL A 127 2.29 -7.18 6.64
C VAL A 127 3.31 -8.30 6.44
N GLY A 128 4.33 -8.09 5.60
CA GLY A 128 5.40 -9.06 5.35
C GLY A 128 6.15 -9.46 6.63
N PHE A 129 6.50 -8.48 7.46
CA PHE A 129 7.12 -8.71 8.77
C PHE A 129 6.25 -9.61 9.65
N SER A 130 4.96 -9.32 9.69
CA SER A 130 4.00 -10.05 10.51
C SER A 130 3.86 -11.51 10.09
N LEU A 131 3.81 -11.77 8.78
CA LEU A 131 3.72 -13.12 8.24
C LEU A 131 4.94 -13.94 8.62
N VAL A 132 6.14 -13.38 8.46
CA VAL A 132 7.40 -14.05 8.77
C VAL A 132 7.59 -14.22 10.29
N ASP A 133 7.24 -13.22 11.09
CA ASP A 133 7.32 -13.28 12.55
C ASP A 133 6.37 -14.34 13.13
N LEU A 134 5.15 -14.45 12.59
CA LEU A 134 4.22 -15.52 12.95
C LEU A 134 4.75 -16.90 12.61
N LEU A 135 5.37 -17.08 11.44
CA LEU A 135 6.01 -18.35 11.06
C LEU A 135 7.18 -18.66 11.99
N ASN A 136 8.01 -17.67 12.28
CA ASN A 136 9.16 -17.83 13.19
C ASN A 136 8.73 -18.23 14.61
N LYS A 137 7.72 -17.57 15.17
CA LYS A 137 7.21 -17.87 16.53
C LYS A 137 6.48 -19.21 16.64
N ASN A 138 5.85 -19.68 15.55
CA ASN A 138 5.10 -20.93 15.55
C ASN A 138 5.95 -22.16 15.20
N SER A 139 7.16 -21.98 14.69
CA SER A 139 8.06 -23.09 14.34
C SER A 139 9.00 -23.41 15.49
N LYS A 140 9.11 -24.71 15.83
CA LYS A 140 10.09 -25.18 16.81
C LYS A 140 11.52 -25.26 16.26
N ASN A 141 11.67 -25.30 14.94
CA ASN A 141 12.94 -25.56 14.26
C ASN A 141 13.49 -24.31 13.54
N ILE A 142 12.76 -23.20 13.54
CA ILE A 142 13.17 -21.96 12.88
C ILE A 142 13.37 -20.90 13.97
N ASN A 143 14.54 -20.27 13.95
CA ASN A 143 14.87 -19.13 14.81
C ASN A 143 15.59 -18.08 13.94
N LEU A 144 14.79 -17.25 13.29
CA LEU A 144 15.30 -16.21 12.40
C LEU A 144 15.86 -15.04 13.21
N SER A 145 17.00 -14.53 12.77
CA SER A 145 17.56 -13.32 13.37
C SER A 145 16.68 -12.09 13.07
N PRO A 146 16.72 -11.03 13.92
CA PRO A 146 16.02 -9.78 13.67
C PRO A 146 16.30 -9.19 12.29
N PHE A 147 17.55 -9.25 11.84
CA PHE A 147 17.95 -8.77 10.51
C PHE A 147 17.25 -9.55 9.39
N TYR A 148 17.20 -10.89 9.51
CA TYR A 148 16.58 -11.73 8.48
C TYR A 148 15.06 -11.51 8.41
N LEU A 149 14.38 -11.34 9.56
CA LEU A 149 12.96 -10.98 9.60
C LEU A 149 12.68 -9.69 8.85
N CYS A 150 13.47 -8.65 9.11
CA CYS A 150 13.33 -7.35 8.45
C CYS A 150 13.67 -7.43 6.96
N LEU A 151 14.70 -8.19 6.58
CA LEU A 151 15.07 -8.39 5.17
C LEU A 151 13.96 -9.06 4.37
N VAL A 152 13.36 -10.13 4.90
CA VAL A 152 12.25 -10.82 4.22
C VAL A 152 11.02 -9.92 4.13
N ALA A 153 10.72 -9.16 5.18
CA ALA A 153 9.64 -8.18 5.17
C ALA A 153 9.85 -7.08 4.11
N PHE A 154 11.07 -6.57 4.01
CA PHE A 154 11.47 -5.62 2.97
C PHE A 154 11.29 -6.22 1.56
N CYS A 155 11.80 -7.43 1.31
CA CYS A 155 11.65 -8.10 0.02
C CYS A 155 10.17 -8.34 -0.32
N PHE A 156 9.34 -8.67 0.66
CA PHE A 156 7.89 -8.81 0.47
C PHE A 156 7.27 -7.50 -0.03
N SER A 157 7.59 -6.37 0.62
CA SER A 157 7.10 -5.06 0.21
C SER A 157 7.53 -4.70 -1.21
N MET A 158 8.80 -4.90 -1.54
CA MET A 158 9.30 -4.64 -2.90
C MET A 158 8.60 -5.52 -3.94
N THR A 159 8.30 -6.78 -3.60
CA THR A 159 7.53 -7.66 -4.50
C THR A 159 6.12 -7.13 -4.73
N ILE A 160 5.44 -6.63 -3.69
CA ILE A 160 4.11 -6.02 -3.82
C ILE A 160 4.17 -4.77 -4.69
N GLY A 161 5.17 -3.89 -4.50
CA GLY A 161 5.38 -2.72 -5.34
C GLY A 161 5.56 -3.09 -6.81
N VAL A 162 6.47 -4.01 -7.13
CA VAL A 162 6.68 -4.46 -8.52
C VAL A 162 5.43 -5.09 -9.14
N LEU A 163 4.65 -5.86 -8.36
CA LEU A 163 3.38 -6.43 -8.87
C LEU A 163 2.34 -5.34 -9.15
N TRP A 164 2.36 -4.26 -8.39
CA TRP A 164 1.50 -3.11 -8.61
C TRP A 164 1.87 -2.40 -9.93
N GLU A 165 3.15 -2.12 -10.18
CA GLU A 165 3.62 -1.55 -11.44
C GLU A 165 3.27 -2.43 -12.66
N PHE A 166 3.36 -3.75 -12.52
CA PHE A 166 2.89 -4.65 -13.59
C PHE A 166 1.40 -4.54 -13.85
N PHE A 167 0.61 -4.30 -12.80
CA PHE A 167 -0.82 -4.08 -12.92
C PHE A 167 -1.11 -2.76 -13.65
N GLU A 168 -0.49 -1.65 -13.24
CA GLU A 168 -0.65 -0.33 -13.88
C GLU A 168 -0.26 -0.36 -15.35
N TYR A 169 0.94 -0.87 -15.66
CA TYR A 169 1.37 -1.07 -17.05
C TYR A 169 0.37 -1.91 -17.87
N SER A 170 -0.20 -2.94 -17.28
CA SER A 170 -1.17 -3.78 -17.97
C SER A 170 -2.48 -3.06 -18.23
N CYS A 171 -2.93 -2.24 -17.28
CA CYS A 171 -4.12 -1.41 -17.45
C CYS A 171 -3.92 -0.39 -18.58
N ASP A 172 -2.80 0.31 -18.59
CA ASP A 172 -2.49 1.30 -19.62
C ASP A 172 -2.43 0.66 -21.01
N LYS A 173 -1.75 -0.47 -21.11
CA LYS A 173 -1.56 -1.17 -22.37
C LYS A 173 -2.83 -1.82 -22.94
N PHE A 174 -3.68 -2.40 -22.09
CA PHE A 174 -4.81 -3.21 -22.54
C PHE A 174 -6.16 -2.52 -22.38
N LEU A 175 -6.28 -1.56 -21.45
CA LEU A 175 -7.52 -0.82 -21.20
C LEU A 175 -7.48 0.62 -21.74
N ASN A 176 -6.33 1.09 -22.25
CA ASN A 176 -6.10 2.45 -22.73
C ASN A 176 -6.45 3.50 -21.65
N VAL A 177 -6.01 3.27 -20.44
CA VAL A 177 -6.04 4.23 -19.33
C VAL A 177 -4.63 4.82 -19.13
N ASP A 178 -4.42 5.64 -18.15
CA ASP A 178 -3.15 6.29 -17.82
C ASP A 178 -2.94 6.17 -16.30
N MET A 179 -2.60 4.95 -15.86
CA MET A 179 -2.30 4.67 -14.46
C MET A 179 -0.84 5.03 -14.14
N GLN A 180 0.10 4.65 -15.03
CA GLN A 180 1.47 5.12 -15.00
C GLN A 180 1.50 6.54 -15.57
N LYS A 181 1.58 7.53 -14.71
CA LYS A 181 1.45 8.95 -15.10
C LYS A 181 2.59 9.39 -16.00
N ASP A 182 2.23 9.92 -17.16
CA ASP A 182 3.19 10.37 -18.17
C ASP A 182 3.86 11.69 -17.78
N THR A 183 5.17 11.77 -17.95
CA THR A 183 5.94 13.00 -17.76
C THR A 183 6.54 13.52 -19.06
N VAL A 184 6.57 14.85 -19.20
CA VAL A 184 7.27 15.51 -20.31
C VAL A 184 8.71 15.75 -19.91
N ILE A 185 9.65 15.05 -20.60
CA ILE A 185 11.08 15.15 -20.37
C ILE A 185 11.78 15.92 -21.50
N GLN A 186 12.86 16.63 -21.18
CA GLN A 186 13.61 17.44 -22.15
C GLN A 186 14.88 16.78 -22.66
N LYS A 187 15.16 15.56 -22.18
CA LYS A 187 16.37 14.83 -22.51
C LYS A 187 16.09 13.35 -22.68
N ILE A 188 16.55 12.78 -23.77
CA ILE A 188 16.53 11.34 -24.03
C ILE A 188 17.94 10.85 -24.36
N SER A 189 18.22 9.60 -24.02
CA SER A 189 19.48 8.93 -24.34
C SER A 189 19.16 7.51 -24.80
N SER A 190 19.55 7.19 -26.04
CA SER A 190 19.26 5.87 -26.59
C SER A 190 20.33 5.43 -27.61
N VAL A 191 20.62 4.14 -27.55
CA VAL A 191 21.46 3.47 -28.58
C VAL A 191 20.71 3.39 -29.91
N ALA A 192 19.38 3.30 -29.88
CA ALA A 192 18.55 3.25 -31.10
C ALA A 192 18.63 4.52 -31.95
N LEU A 193 19.12 5.63 -31.40
CA LEU A 193 19.35 6.89 -32.12
C LEU A 193 20.71 6.96 -32.76
N ASN A 194 21.58 5.95 -32.61
CA ASN A 194 22.91 5.96 -33.23
C ASN A 194 22.82 5.62 -34.71
N PRO A 195 23.21 6.55 -35.62
CA PRO A 195 23.09 6.35 -37.06
C PRO A 195 24.03 5.27 -37.59
N ASP A 196 25.12 4.99 -36.87
CA ASP A 196 26.15 4.01 -37.30
C ASP A 196 25.78 2.58 -36.78
N GLY A 197 24.70 2.42 -36.00
CA GLY A 197 24.29 1.14 -35.44
C GLY A 197 25.24 0.60 -34.36
N GLU A 198 26.13 1.44 -33.83
CA GLU A 198 27.03 1.07 -32.74
C GLU A 198 26.30 1.04 -31.40
N ASN A 199 26.78 0.20 -30.46
CA ASN A 199 26.28 0.16 -29.07
C ASN A 199 26.79 1.36 -28.24
N LYS A 200 26.50 2.56 -28.75
CA LYS A 200 26.85 3.84 -28.16
C LYS A 200 25.61 4.74 -28.11
N ALA A 201 25.19 5.13 -26.94
CA ALA A 201 24.03 5.98 -26.78
C ALA A 201 24.24 7.37 -27.39
N VAL A 202 23.26 7.84 -28.15
CA VAL A 202 23.14 9.23 -28.58
C VAL A 202 22.23 9.96 -27.59
N VAL A 203 22.71 11.11 -27.13
CA VAL A 203 21.96 11.99 -26.22
C VAL A 203 21.35 13.12 -27.04
N VAL A 204 20.04 13.28 -26.93
CA VAL A 204 19.31 14.44 -27.43
C VAL A 204 18.87 15.22 -26.17
N ASP A 205 19.34 16.46 -26.08
CA ASP A 205 19.09 17.35 -24.93
C ASP A 205 18.35 18.60 -25.40
N ASP A 206 17.73 19.33 -24.45
CA ASP A 206 17.02 20.57 -24.74
C ASP A 206 15.88 20.39 -25.76
N ILE A 207 15.08 19.34 -25.59
CA ILE A 207 13.96 19.04 -26.48
C ILE A 207 12.86 20.06 -26.25
N GLY A 208 12.65 20.96 -27.20
CA GLY A 208 11.64 22.00 -27.13
C GLY A 208 10.22 21.51 -27.45
N LYS A 209 10.10 20.51 -28.33
CA LYS A 209 8.82 19.85 -28.66
C LYS A 209 9.01 18.55 -29.44
N THR A 210 8.00 17.68 -29.35
CA THR A 210 7.89 16.46 -30.17
C THR A 210 6.63 16.54 -31.03
N ILE A 211 6.73 16.12 -32.30
CA ILE A 211 5.60 16.09 -33.22
C ILE A 211 5.38 14.66 -33.68
N ILE A 212 4.18 14.17 -33.51
CA ILE A 212 3.74 12.84 -33.94
C ILE A 212 3.00 13.00 -35.29
N TYR A 213 3.47 12.27 -36.29
CA TYR A 213 2.85 12.21 -37.62
C TYR A 213 2.17 10.86 -37.83
N ASP A 214 1.11 10.85 -38.63
CA ASP A 214 0.56 9.61 -39.18
C ASP A 214 1.44 9.05 -40.33
N THR A 215 1.04 7.91 -40.88
CA THR A 215 1.76 7.28 -42.01
C THR A 215 1.67 8.06 -43.30
N ASN A 216 0.76 9.03 -43.44
CA ASN A 216 0.59 9.90 -44.61
C ASN A 216 1.42 11.20 -44.48
N GLY A 217 1.97 11.48 -43.33
CA GLY A 217 2.71 12.69 -43.01
C GLY A 217 1.86 13.82 -42.43
N ASP A 218 0.60 13.54 -42.04
CA ASP A 218 -0.26 14.49 -41.37
C ASP A 218 0.06 14.54 -39.86
N VAL A 219 0.02 15.72 -39.26
CA VAL A 219 0.28 15.90 -37.81
C VAL A 219 -0.88 15.35 -37.01
N LEU A 220 -0.61 14.33 -36.15
CA LEU A 220 -1.58 13.79 -35.21
C LEU A 220 -1.57 14.54 -33.89
N GLN A 221 -0.39 14.81 -33.33
CA GLN A 221 -0.25 15.43 -32.03
C GLN A 221 1.06 16.22 -31.93
N VAL A 222 1.03 17.30 -31.16
CA VAL A 222 2.21 18.09 -30.77
C VAL A 222 2.34 18.07 -29.26
N ILE A 223 3.50 17.64 -28.77
CA ILE A 223 3.86 17.65 -27.37
C ILE A 223 4.82 18.82 -27.16
N ASP A 224 4.36 19.85 -26.49
CA ASP A 224 5.16 21.05 -26.21
C ASP A 224 6.08 20.81 -25.00
N ASN A 225 7.22 21.50 -25.01
CA ASN A 225 8.23 21.54 -23.96
C ASN A 225 8.96 20.21 -23.71
N GLY A 226 8.95 19.26 -24.67
CA GLY A 226 9.75 18.06 -24.49
C GLY A 226 9.27 16.83 -25.29
N TYR A 227 9.57 15.68 -24.72
CA TYR A 227 9.20 14.34 -25.16
C TYR A 227 8.39 13.66 -24.07
N LEU A 228 7.30 12.98 -24.43
CA LEU A 228 6.46 12.24 -23.50
C LEU A 228 7.11 10.88 -23.21
N ASP A 229 7.37 10.59 -21.96
CA ASP A 229 8.02 9.33 -21.52
C ASP A 229 6.98 8.32 -21.18
N ILE A 230 5.93 8.15 -21.43
CA ILE A 230 4.93 7.08 -21.23
C ILE A 230 5.19 6.20 -19.98
N GLY A 231 5.26 6.84 -18.80
CA GLY A 231 5.22 6.19 -17.48
C GLY A 231 6.54 5.60 -16.96
N LEU A 232 7.68 5.72 -17.67
CA LEU A 232 8.94 5.16 -17.18
C LEU A 232 9.45 5.86 -15.91
N ASN A 233 9.38 7.21 -15.88
CA ASN A 233 9.83 7.98 -14.72
C ASN A 233 8.92 7.75 -13.53
N ASP A 234 7.62 7.68 -13.74
CA ASP A 234 6.60 7.39 -12.73
C ASP A 234 6.89 6.05 -12.06
N THR A 235 6.93 4.95 -12.84
CA THR A 235 7.28 3.60 -12.34
C THR A 235 8.55 3.57 -11.50
N ILE A 236 9.61 4.24 -11.94
CA ILE A 236 10.88 4.24 -11.20
C ILE A 236 10.78 5.06 -9.92
N GLU A 237 10.09 6.21 -9.96
CA GLU A 237 9.86 7.04 -8.77
C GLU A 237 9.04 6.28 -7.72
N ASP A 238 7.98 5.61 -8.12
CA ASP A 238 7.08 4.86 -7.25
C ASP A 238 7.76 3.66 -6.60
N LEU A 239 8.52 2.88 -7.36
CA LEU A 239 9.36 1.83 -6.80
C LEU A 239 10.40 2.38 -5.82
N PHE A 240 10.97 3.56 -6.10
CA PHE A 240 11.96 4.18 -5.21
C PHE A 240 11.32 4.68 -3.91
N VAL A 241 10.16 5.31 -3.95
CA VAL A 241 9.50 5.79 -2.72
C VAL A 241 8.87 4.64 -1.92
N ASN A 242 8.39 3.58 -2.59
CA ASN A 242 8.01 2.33 -1.94
C ASN A 242 9.20 1.69 -1.20
N PHE A 243 10.39 1.66 -1.83
CA PHE A 243 11.65 1.22 -1.21
C PHE A 243 11.97 2.03 0.06
N ILE A 244 11.82 3.37 0.02
CA ILE A 244 12.03 4.23 1.21
C ILE A 244 11.04 3.85 2.32
N GLY A 245 9.75 3.71 2.03
CA GLY A 245 8.74 3.28 2.99
C GLY A 245 9.08 1.94 3.65
N ALA A 246 9.53 0.98 2.83
CA ALA A 246 9.94 -0.35 3.28
C ALA A 246 11.19 -0.30 4.19
N ILE A 247 12.18 0.52 3.86
CA ILE A 247 13.37 0.73 4.72
C ILE A 247 12.95 1.33 6.06
N VAL A 248 12.11 2.37 6.06
CA VAL A 248 11.69 3.05 7.29
C VAL A 248 11.05 2.05 8.25
N PHE A 249 10.08 1.26 7.79
CA PHE A 249 9.49 0.22 8.64
C PHE A 249 10.52 -0.80 9.12
N SER A 250 11.37 -1.31 8.21
CA SER A 250 12.38 -2.33 8.54
C SER A 250 13.38 -1.84 9.59
N CYS A 251 13.80 -0.57 9.51
CA CYS A 251 14.67 0.03 10.53
C CYS A 251 14.00 0.11 11.89
N PHE A 252 12.75 0.56 11.97
CA PHE A 252 11.99 0.58 13.22
C PHE A 252 11.82 -0.83 13.77
N ALA A 253 11.47 -1.81 12.94
CA ALA A 253 11.31 -3.20 13.34
C ALA A 253 12.60 -3.80 13.89
N PHE A 254 13.72 -3.55 13.22
CA PHE A 254 15.02 -4.04 13.66
C PHE A 254 15.44 -3.44 15.01
N LEU A 255 15.27 -2.13 15.18
CA LEU A 255 15.61 -1.45 16.44
C LEU A 255 14.75 -1.94 17.61
N ASP A 256 13.46 -2.16 17.38
CA ASP A 256 12.56 -2.66 18.40
C ASP A 256 12.87 -4.10 18.82
N LEU A 257 13.12 -4.98 17.85
CA LEU A 257 13.53 -6.35 18.14
C LEU A 257 14.85 -6.41 18.90
N LYS A 258 15.81 -5.56 18.54
CA LYS A 258 17.13 -5.51 19.20
C LYS A 258 17.05 -5.00 20.65
N HIS A 259 16.15 -4.07 20.94
CA HIS A 259 16.02 -3.45 22.27
C HIS A 259 14.96 -4.11 23.15
N ASN A 260 14.25 -5.14 22.64
CA ASN A 260 13.23 -5.92 23.36
C ASN A 260 12.18 -5.04 24.08
N ARG A 261 11.69 -4.00 23.40
CA ARG A 261 10.75 -3.02 23.97
C ARG A 261 9.35 -3.60 24.07
N SER A 262 8.79 -3.69 25.28
CA SER A 262 7.43 -4.21 25.51
C SER A 262 6.32 -3.31 24.97
N ASN A 263 6.56 -1.99 24.86
CA ASN A 263 5.64 -0.99 24.26
C ASN A 263 6.25 -0.41 22.98
N SER A 264 6.37 -1.23 21.98
CA SER A 264 6.93 -0.87 20.69
C SER A 264 5.88 -0.24 19.76
N PHE A 265 6.29 0.78 19.00
CA PHE A 265 5.50 1.35 17.90
C PHE A 265 5.09 0.26 16.89
N ILE A 266 5.97 -0.70 16.65
CA ILE A 266 5.76 -1.82 15.72
C ILE A 266 4.55 -2.68 16.12
N ASN A 267 4.30 -2.88 17.41
CA ASN A 267 3.15 -3.66 17.88
C ASN A 267 1.80 -3.08 17.44
N ARG A 268 1.75 -1.80 17.02
CA ARG A 268 0.57 -1.14 16.46
C ARG A 268 0.30 -1.54 15.02
N PHE A 269 1.29 -2.11 14.33
CA PHE A 269 1.23 -2.48 12.91
C PHE A 269 1.45 -3.98 12.68
N VAL A 270 1.82 -4.75 13.70
CA VAL A 270 2.11 -6.18 13.56
C VAL A 270 0.90 -7.01 13.99
N PRO A 271 0.25 -7.76 13.07
CA PRO A 271 -0.80 -8.70 13.38
C PRO A 271 -0.39 -9.76 14.38
N THR A 272 -1.36 -10.24 15.14
CA THR A 272 -1.22 -11.32 16.10
C THR A 272 -2.08 -12.52 15.72
N LYS A 273 -1.73 -13.72 16.19
CA LYS A 273 -2.56 -14.90 15.97
C LYS A 273 -3.93 -14.74 16.59
N ALA A 274 -4.98 -15.05 15.84
CA ALA A 274 -6.35 -14.97 16.34
C ALA A 274 -6.56 -15.92 17.54
N ASN A 275 -7.13 -15.39 18.60
CA ASN A 275 -7.45 -16.18 19.78
C ASN A 275 -8.85 -16.80 19.62
N ASN A 276 -8.93 -18.02 19.06
CA ASN A 276 -10.17 -18.73 18.76
C ASN A 276 -11.11 -18.92 19.96
N LYS A 277 -10.62 -18.76 21.19
CA LYS A 277 -11.47 -18.79 22.40
C LYS A 277 -12.33 -17.53 22.59
N LEU A 278 -11.90 -16.39 22.01
CA LEU A 278 -12.63 -15.13 22.09
C LEU A 278 -13.68 -14.97 20.98
N ILE A 279 -13.45 -15.61 19.82
CA ILE A 279 -14.38 -15.54 18.67
C ILE A 279 -15.63 -16.40 18.89
N LYS A 280 -15.54 -17.51 19.64
CA LYS A 280 -16.68 -18.40 19.95
C LYS A 280 -17.58 -17.90 21.09
N SER A 281 -17.26 -16.75 21.70
CA SER A 281 -18.03 -16.15 22.81
C SER A 281 -18.72 -14.83 22.43
N ILE A 282 -18.75 -14.49 21.16
CA ILE A 282 -19.53 -13.40 20.54
C ILE A 282 -20.64 -14.03 19.71
#